data_3e52f8dc4a22dc0edf05ac5cc8bb2d74
#
_entry.id   3e52f8dc4a22dc0edf05ac5cc8bb2d74
#
_cell.length_a   1.000
_cell.length_b   1.000
_cell.length_c   1.000
_cell.angle_alpha   90.00
_cell.angle_beta   90.00
_cell.angle_gamma   90.00
#
_symmetry.space_group_name_H-M   'P 1'
#
loop_
_entity.id
_entity.type
_entity.pdbx_description
1 polymer ?
#
loop_
_entity_poly.entity_id
_entity_poly.type
_entity_poly.pdbx_seq_one_letter_code
_entity_poly.pdbx_strand_id
1 'polypeptide(L)'
;MALAGHCECGGIRFSVDESALLGTGYCHCSICRRLSGAPVNAWVAVDPAALAVAGAPALYRSSERGQRAFCPTCGSQLWYAPDDGSFLTLNATGFDDPEAPALRPQVHIFDADRLGWFEIADSLPRSPDGSLPGG
;
A
#
# COMPACT_ATOMS: atom_id res chain seq x y z
N MET A 1 -8.54 8.01 -15.71
CA MET A 1 -9.23 8.70 -14.60
C MET A 1 -8.27 8.86 -13.44
N ALA A 2 -8.20 10.03 -12.85
CA ALA A 2 -7.34 10.27 -11.70
C ALA A 2 -7.96 9.71 -10.41
N LEU A 3 -7.13 9.04 -9.63
CA LEU A 3 -7.49 8.55 -8.31
C LEU A 3 -6.73 9.40 -7.29
N ALA A 4 -7.43 9.97 -6.34
CA ALA A 4 -6.86 10.89 -5.36
C ALA A 4 -7.08 10.39 -3.94
N GLY A 5 -6.21 10.81 -3.04
CA GLY A 5 -6.32 10.51 -1.63
C GLY A 5 -5.56 11.48 -0.75
N HIS A 6 -5.60 11.27 0.55
CA HIS A 6 -4.90 12.13 1.50
C HIS A 6 -4.72 11.41 2.84
N CYS A 7 -3.83 11.96 3.68
CA CYS A 7 -3.69 11.53 5.06
C CYS A 7 -4.89 12.02 5.89
N GLU A 8 -5.05 11.50 7.10
CA GLU A 8 -6.20 11.84 7.95
C GLU A 8 -6.38 13.34 8.15
N CYS A 9 -5.29 14.07 8.40
CA CYS A 9 -5.38 15.53 8.62
C CYS A 9 -5.49 16.33 7.32
N GLY A 10 -5.31 15.72 6.16
CA GLY A 10 -5.36 16.41 4.87
C GLY A 10 -4.13 17.19 4.49
N GLY A 11 -3.10 17.22 5.35
CA GLY A 11 -1.86 17.95 5.08
C GLY A 11 -1.01 17.35 3.97
N ILE A 12 -1.18 16.07 3.67
CA ILE A 12 -0.52 15.40 2.56
C ILE A 12 -1.59 14.85 1.64
N ARG A 13 -1.49 15.21 0.37
CA ARG A 13 -2.43 14.78 -0.66
C ARG A 13 -1.67 14.11 -1.79
N PHE A 14 -2.28 13.13 -2.42
CA PHE A 14 -1.67 12.44 -3.54
C PHE A 14 -2.71 12.13 -4.62
N SER A 15 -2.22 11.97 -5.84
CA SER A 15 -3.05 11.52 -6.95
C SER A 15 -2.22 10.72 -7.96
N VAL A 16 -2.88 9.81 -8.64
CA VAL A 16 -2.28 8.97 -9.66
C VAL A 16 -3.33 8.63 -10.69
N ASP A 17 -2.96 8.57 -11.96
CA ASP A 17 -3.90 8.10 -12.97
C ASP A 17 -4.08 6.58 -12.88
N GLU A 18 -5.29 6.12 -13.11
CA GLU A 18 -5.64 4.69 -13.07
C GLU A 18 -4.76 3.86 -14.01
N SER A 19 -4.33 4.43 -15.14
CA SER A 19 -3.45 3.75 -16.11
C SER A 19 -2.06 3.43 -15.55
N ALA A 20 -1.65 4.07 -14.44
CA ALA A 20 -0.35 3.85 -13.83
C ALA A 20 -0.36 2.80 -12.72
N LEU A 21 -1.51 2.16 -12.47
CA LEU A 21 -1.61 1.09 -11.47
C LEU A 21 -0.90 -0.17 -11.99
N LEU A 22 -0.06 -0.75 -11.14
CA LEU A 22 0.72 -1.95 -11.43
C LEU A 22 0.14 -3.22 -10.79
N GLY A 23 -0.65 -3.07 -9.76
CA GLY A 23 -1.28 -4.18 -9.05
C GLY A 23 -1.88 -3.75 -7.73
N THR A 24 -2.71 -4.62 -7.16
CA THR A 24 -3.40 -4.36 -5.90
C THR A 24 -3.45 -5.64 -5.07
N GLY A 25 -3.46 -5.51 -3.76
CA GLY A 25 -3.55 -6.69 -2.92
C GLY A 25 -3.54 -6.41 -1.43
N TYR A 26 -3.42 -7.50 -0.67
CA TYR A 26 -3.26 -7.48 0.77
C TYR A 26 -1.85 -7.94 1.14
N CYS A 27 -1.25 -7.30 2.15
CA CYS A 27 0.05 -7.70 2.69
C CYS A 27 -0.12 -8.10 4.16
N HIS A 28 0.34 -9.30 4.49
CA HIS A 28 0.26 -9.86 5.85
C HIS A 28 1.57 -9.75 6.62
N CYS A 29 2.60 -9.10 6.08
CA CYS A 29 3.91 -9.05 6.73
C CYS A 29 3.87 -8.31 8.06
N SER A 30 4.79 -8.68 8.96
CA SER A 30 4.86 -8.11 10.31
C SER A 30 5.11 -6.59 10.32
N ILE A 31 5.84 -6.08 9.34
CA ILE A 31 6.12 -4.64 9.23
C ILE A 31 4.84 -3.89 8.91
N CYS A 32 4.08 -4.38 7.91
CA CYS A 32 2.80 -3.79 7.56
C CYS A 32 1.83 -3.78 8.74
N ARG A 33 1.76 -4.90 9.47
CA ARG A 33 0.87 -4.99 10.63
C ARG A 33 1.25 -3.99 11.73
N ARG A 34 2.55 -3.91 12.06
CA ARG A 34 2.99 -3.01 13.14
C ARG A 34 2.80 -1.55 12.78
N LEU A 35 3.08 -1.17 11.55
CA LEU A 35 2.97 0.22 11.13
C LEU A 35 1.52 0.66 10.93
N SER A 36 0.66 -0.22 10.44
CA SER A 36 -0.75 0.11 10.22
C SER A 36 -1.64 -0.12 11.45
N GLY A 37 -1.20 -0.97 12.38
CA GLY A 37 -2.04 -1.36 13.51
C GLY A 37 -3.18 -2.29 13.14
N ALA A 38 -3.14 -2.89 11.95
CA ALA A 38 -4.18 -3.77 11.43
C ALA A 38 -3.64 -5.17 11.16
N PRO A 39 -4.49 -6.21 11.18
CA PRO A 39 -4.06 -7.58 10.90
C PRO A 39 -3.58 -7.77 9.45
N VAL A 40 -4.01 -6.91 8.54
CA VAL A 40 -3.62 -6.95 7.13
C VAL A 40 -3.65 -5.52 6.58
N ASN A 41 -2.79 -5.24 5.61
CA ASN A 41 -2.75 -3.94 4.94
C ASN A 41 -3.11 -4.11 3.47
N ALA A 42 -4.03 -3.29 2.97
CA ALA A 42 -4.38 -3.25 1.55
C ALA A 42 -3.49 -2.24 0.84
N TRP A 43 -2.90 -2.66 -0.28
CA TRP A 43 -1.94 -1.84 -1.02
C TRP A 43 -2.30 -1.72 -2.50
N VAL A 44 -1.85 -0.62 -3.10
CA VAL A 44 -1.99 -0.33 -4.53
C VAL A 44 -0.61 0.04 -5.06
N ALA A 45 -0.05 -0.80 -5.92
CA ALA A 45 1.24 -0.54 -6.54
C ALA A 45 1.07 0.39 -7.74
N VAL A 46 1.93 1.39 -7.83
CA VAL A 46 1.89 2.39 -8.90
C VAL A 46 3.30 2.66 -9.43
N ASP A 47 3.36 3.20 -10.64
CA ASP A 47 4.60 3.76 -11.18
C ASP A 47 4.94 5.03 -10.37
N PRO A 48 6.11 5.07 -9.70
CA PRO A 48 6.49 6.24 -8.90
C PRO A 48 6.50 7.56 -9.70
N ALA A 49 6.85 7.50 -10.97
CA ALA A 49 6.91 8.68 -11.82
C ALA A 49 5.53 9.30 -12.08
N ALA A 50 4.47 8.51 -11.91
CA ALA A 50 3.10 8.97 -12.15
C ALA A 50 2.42 9.54 -10.90
N LEU A 51 3.04 9.42 -9.73
CA LEU A 51 2.47 9.89 -8.48
C LEU A 51 2.70 11.37 -8.28
N ALA A 52 1.64 12.14 -8.09
CA ALA A 52 1.71 13.54 -7.69
C ALA A 52 1.45 13.66 -6.19
N VAL A 53 2.31 14.38 -5.48
CA VAL A 53 2.21 14.54 -4.02
C VAL A 53 2.26 16.02 -3.67
N ALA A 54 1.35 16.45 -2.82
CA ALA A 54 1.37 17.77 -2.18
C ALA A 54 1.58 17.59 -0.68
N GLY A 55 2.42 18.42 -0.08
CA GLY A 55 2.81 18.29 1.31
C GLY A 55 4.17 17.59 1.46
N ALA A 56 4.64 17.46 2.69
CA ALA A 56 5.96 16.92 2.98
C ALA A 56 5.85 15.70 3.93
N PRO A 57 5.78 14.49 3.37
CA PRO A 57 5.78 13.29 4.21
C PRO A 57 7.13 13.08 4.90
N ALA A 58 7.09 12.45 6.06
CA ALA A 58 8.28 11.95 6.73
C ALA A 58 8.58 10.54 6.21
N LEU A 59 9.84 10.15 6.29
CA LEU A 59 10.30 8.85 5.82
C LEU A 59 10.87 8.03 6.97
N TYR A 60 10.53 6.75 7.00
CA TYR A 60 11.08 5.78 7.91
C TYR A 60 11.68 4.62 7.13
N ARG A 61 12.95 4.32 7.38
CA ARG A 61 13.59 3.16 6.77
C ARG A 61 13.11 1.89 7.49
N SER A 62 12.15 1.23 6.90
CA SER A 62 11.50 0.05 7.49
C SER A 62 12.25 -1.25 7.23
N SER A 63 13.17 -1.25 6.26
CA SER A 63 14.01 -2.40 5.93
C SER A 63 15.27 -1.94 5.21
N GLU A 64 16.19 -2.88 4.95
CA GLU A 64 17.38 -2.59 4.16
C GLU A 64 17.06 -2.22 2.71
N ARG A 65 15.86 -2.57 2.23
CA ARG A 65 15.48 -2.42 0.83
C ARG A 65 14.59 -1.23 0.53
N GLY A 66 13.99 -0.62 1.56
CA GLY A 66 13.04 0.43 1.27
C GLY A 66 12.64 1.27 2.46
N GLN A 67 11.84 2.27 2.15
CA GLN A 67 11.36 3.25 3.12
C GLN A 67 9.84 3.37 3.06
N ARG A 68 9.27 3.81 4.16
CA ARG A 68 7.85 4.09 4.26
C ARG A 68 7.63 5.57 4.52
N ALA A 69 6.65 6.12 3.82
CA ALA A 69 6.26 7.51 3.99
C ALA A 69 5.04 7.57 4.92
N PHE A 70 5.03 8.57 5.78
CA PHE A 70 3.91 8.81 6.68
C PHE A 70 3.75 10.31 6.93
N CYS A 71 2.57 10.70 7.38
CA CYS A 71 2.33 12.10 7.73
C CYS A 71 2.93 12.41 9.10
N PRO A 72 3.86 13.36 9.22
CA PRO A 72 4.45 13.70 10.52
C PRO A 72 3.48 14.37 11.48
N THR A 73 2.36 14.90 10.97
CA THR A 73 1.35 15.57 11.78
C THR A 73 0.33 14.60 12.36
N CYS A 74 -0.26 13.74 11.53
CA CYS A 74 -1.32 12.82 11.98
C CYS A 74 -0.90 11.36 12.06
N GLY A 75 0.29 11.02 11.57
CA GLY A 75 0.81 9.65 11.64
C GLY A 75 0.26 8.68 10.59
N SER A 76 -0.59 9.13 9.67
CA SER A 76 -1.13 8.25 8.63
C SER A 76 -0.01 7.61 7.82
N GLN A 77 -0.05 6.30 7.66
CA GLN A 77 0.82 5.60 6.72
C GLN A 77 0.37 5.90 5.30
N LEU A 78 1.31 6.23 4.43
CA LEU A 78 1.01 6.66 3.07
C LEU A 78 1.43 5.64 2.03
N TRP A 79 2.72 5.28 2.00
CA TRP A 79 3.22 4.31 1.02
C TRP A 79 4.52 3.66 1.46
N TYR A 80 4.87 2.57 0.77
CA TYR A 80 6.18 1.94 0.80
C TYR A 80 6.87 2.16 -0.55
N ALA A 81 8.16 2.49 -0.52
CA ALA A 81 8.96 2.68 -1.73
C ALA A 81 10.26 1.90 -1.61
N PRO A 82 10.49 0.87 -2.44
CA PRO A 82 11.79 0.21 -2.50
C PRO A 82 12.84 1.16 -3.08
N ASP A 83 14.10 0.98 -2.64
CA ASP A 83 15.20 1.86 -3.03
C ASP A 83 15.51 1.83 -4.53
N ASP A 84 15.18 0.72 -5.21
CA ASP A 84 15.43 0.59 -6.65
C ASP A 84 14.46 1.42 -7.52
N GLY A 85 13.43 2.00 -6.93
CA GLY A 85 12.48 2.84 -7.65
C GLY A 85 11.55 2.10 -8.60
N SER A 86 11.46 0.79 -8.52
CA SER A 86 10.69 -0.02 -9.47
C SER A 86 9.19 0.14 -9.33
N PHE A 87 8.71 0.46 -8.13
CA PHE A 87 7.29 0.70 -7.86
C PHE A 87 7.15 1.47 -6.55
N LEU A 88 5.91 1.79 -6.21
CA LEU A 88 5.57 2.38 -4.92
C LEU A 88 4.20 1.84 -4.55
N THR A 89 4.02 1.39 -3.31
CA THR A 89 2.72 0.86 -2.87
C THR A 89 2.03 1.83 -1.92
N LEU A 90 0.95 2.43 -2.41
CA LEU A 90 0.09 3.28 -1.61
C LEU A 90 -0.83 2.42 -0.73
N ASN A 91 -1.20 2.91 0.44
CA ASN A 91 -2.26 2.29 1.23
C ASN A 91 -3.60 2.52 0.52
N ALA A 92 -4.27 1.44 0.16
CA ALA A 92 -5.52 1.51 -0.60
C ALA A 92 -6.61 2.31 0.13
N THR A 93 -6.63 2.22 1.44
CA THR A 93 -7.65 2.90 2.27
C THR A 93 -7.41 4.41 2.43
N GLY A 94 -6.28 4.91 1.95
CA GLY A 94 -6.00 6.35 1.92
C GLY A 94 -6.61 7.09 0.73
N PHE A 95 -7.14 6.37 -0.25
CA PHE A 95 -7.83 7.00 -1.38
C PHE A 95 -9.18 7.54 -0.95
N ASP A 96 -9.64 8.62 -1.60
CA ASP A 96 -10.93 9.26 -1.29
C ASP A 96 -12.11 8.34 -1.60
N ASP A 97 -11.99 7.52 -2.65
CA ASP A 97 -12.94 6.46 -2.97
C ASP A 97 -12.22 5.10 -2.89
N PRO A 98 -12.08 4.53 -1.68
CA PRO A 98 -11.37 3.26 -1.52
C PRO A 98 -12.11 2.07 -2.14
N GLU A 99 -13.37 2.22 -2.49
CA GLU A 99 -14.16 1.18 -3.13
C GLU A 99 -14.14 1.27 -4.66
N ALA A 100 -13.36 2.20 -5.24
CA ALA A 100 -13.20 2.28 -6.68
C ALA A 100 -12.76 0.90 -7.23
N PRO A 101 -13.39 0.40 -8.30
CA PRO A 101 -13.11 -0.96 -8.81
C PRO A 101 -11.64 -1.23 -9.11
N ALA A 102 -10.91 -0.23 -9.58
CA ALA A 102 -9.49 -0.36 -9.91
C ALA A 102 -8.61 -0.61 -8.67
N LEU A 103 -9.09 -0.26 -7.47
CA LEU A 103 -8.34 -0.41 -6.22
C LEU A 103 -8.61 -1.74 -5.53
N ARG A 104 -9.54 -2.54 -6.04
CA ARG A 104 -9.96 -3.78 -5.39
C ARG A 104 -8.76 -4.75 -5.29
N PRO A 105 -8.46 -5.27 -4.09
CA PRO A 105 -7.36 -6.22 -3.92
C PRO A 105 -7.53 -7.48 -4.77
N GLN A 106 -6.42 -7.95 -5.37
CA GLN A 106 -6.43 -9.09 -6.28
C GLN A 106 -5.58 -10.27 -5.79
N VAL A 107 -4.79 -10.08 -4.72
CA VAL A 107 -3.85 -11.10 -4.24
C VAL A 107 -3.53 -10.87 -2.78
N HIS A 108 -3.15 -11.95 -2.09
CA HIS A 108 -2.52 -11.87 -0.76
C HIS A 108 -1.03 -12.14 -0.90
N ILE A 109 -0.18 -11.25 -0.41
CA ILE A 109 1.27 -11.47 -0.33
C ILE A 109 1.69 -11.61 1.13
N PHE A 110 2.83 -12.28 1.36
CA PHE A 110 3.32 -12.63 2.69
C PHE A 110 2.27 -13.41 3.49
N ASP A 111 1.53 -14.29 2.81
CA ASP A 111 0.48 -15.10 3.43
C ASP A 111 1.05 -16.04 4.49
N ALA A 112 2.33 -16.42 4.37
CA ALA A 112 3.02 -17.23 5.38
C ALA A 112 3.09 -16.53 6.75
N ASP A 113 3.02 -15.20 6.76
CA ASP A 113 3.06 -14.39 7.98
C ASP A 113 1.66 -14.06 8.52
N ARG A 114 0.61 -14.53 7.86
CA ARG A 114 -0.77 -14.26 8.24
C ARG A 114 -1.03 -14.69 9.70
N LEU A 115 -1.78 -13.84 10.41
CA LEU A 115 -2.23 -14.17 11.75
C LEU A 115 -3.26 -15.30 11.71
N GLY A 116 -3.06 -16.32 12.55
CA GLY A 116 -3.95 -17.50 12.56
C GLY A 116 -5.39 -17.19 12.94
N TRP A 117 -5.62 -16.10 13.69
CA TRP A 117 -6.96 -15.70 14.09
C TRP A 117 -7.63 -14.74 13.09
N PHE A 118 -6.92 -14.31 12.04
CA PHE A 118 -7.51 -13.49 10.97
C PHE A 118 -7.95 -14.40 9.83
N GLU A 119 -9.26 -14.59 9.69
CA GLU A 119 -9.80 -15.47 8.65
C GLU A 119 -9.92 -14.73 7.32
N ILE A 120 -9.45 -15.39 6.25
CA ILE A 120 -9.58 -14.90 4.89
C ILE A 120 -10.77 -15.60 4.27
N ALA A 121 -11.82 -14.81 3.93
CA ALA A 121 -13.07 -15.34 3.39
C ALA A 121 -13.14 -15.28 1.86
N ASP A 122 -12.14 -14.72 1.20
CA ASP A 122 -12.09 -14.64 -0.26
C ASP A 122 -11.35 -15.84 -0.86
N SER A 123 -11.37 -15.94 -2.20
CA SER A 123 -10.68 -16.99 -2.96
C SER A 123 -9.51 -16.42 -3.78
N LEU A 124 -9.00 -15.26 -3.42
CA LEU A 124 -7.88 -14.64 -4.13
C LEU A 124 -6.63 -15.52 -4.04
N PRO A 125 -5.76 -15.48 -5.05
CA PRO A 125 -4.47 -16.15 -4.99
C PRO A 125 -3.65 -15.69 -3.77
N ARG A 126 -2.89 -16.62 -3.20
CA ARG A 126 -2.05 -16.35 -2.03
C ARG A 126 -0.60 -16.66 -2.35
N SER A 127 0.29 -15.73 -2.06
CA SER A 127 1.73 -15.92 -2.15
C SER A 127 2.33 -15.98 -0.75
N PRO A 128 3.20 -16.96 -0.44
CA PRO A 128 3.81 -17.06 0.89
C PRO A 128 4.76 -15.91 1.19
N ASP A 129 5.32 -15.28 0.18
CA ASP A 129 6.28 -14.18 0.28
C ASP A 129 5.79 -12.97 -0.53
N GLY A 130 6.72 -12.08 -0.92
CA GLY A 130 6.39 -10.90 -1.71
C GLY A 130 6.26 -11.12 -3.21
N SER A 131 6.42 -12.35 -3.70
CA SER A 131 6.26 -12.65 -5.12
C SER A 131 4.80 -12.65 -5.53
N LEU A 132 4.54 -12.26 -6.78
CA LEU A 132 3.17 -12.29 -7.30
C LEU A 132 2.87 -13.67 -7.92
N PRO A 133 1.68 -14.25 -7.63
CA PRO A 133 1.28 -15.52 -8.23
C PRO A 133 1.24 -15.42 -9.77
N GLY A 134 1.83 -16.40 -10.45
CA GLY A 134 1.86 -16.44 -11.90
C GLY A 134 2.86 -15.53 -12.57
N GLY A 135 3.67 -14.82 -11.76
CA GLY A 135 4.67 -13.86 -12.25
C GLY A 135 6.08 -14.40 -12.20
#